data_1a098477e9f866f2c8c1ae41fbdce872
#
_entry.id   1a098477e9f866f2c8c1ae41fbdce872
#
_cell.length_a   1.000
_cell.length_b   1.000
_cell.length_c   1.000
_cell.angle_alpha   90.00
_cell.angle_beta   90.00
_cell.angle_gamma   90.00
#
_symmetry.space_group_name_H-M   'P 1'
#
loop_
_entity.id
_entity.type
_entity.pdbx_description
1 polymer ?
#
loop_
_entity_poly.entity_id
_entity_poly.type
_entity_poly.pdbx_seq_one_letter_code
_entity_poly.pdbx_strand_id
1 'polypeptide(L)'
;MSTDENNKYTVMQRTVYENEARQWNINNLDPVVGSFIEHNNWSDYEFLFKDIENLNDKVVLDFGCGPGRNIVKYSNTFKRIDGVDIAETNLRNAFIWIRHNNIDLQKHNLFLCNGIDLNNIDNEEYDIVMSTICMQHICVYKIRYNYFKEFYRVLKPGGHITIQMGYGTPSRMTVDYYDDYYEAKATNRGCDTNISDYKQVEKDLLSIGFKNFKYYIRPTGPGDCHPNWIFFNAQK
;
A
#
# COMPACT_ATOMS: atom_id res chain seq x y z
N MET A 1 -11.51 -22.88 1.84
CA MET A 1 -11.00 -22.34 3.12
C MET A 1 -12.05 -21.46 3.73
N SER A 2 -12.22 -21.56 5.02
CA SER A 2 -13.34 -20.95 5.69
C SER A 2 -13.16 -19.44 5.78
N THR A 3 -14.24 -18.71 5.62
CA THR A 3 -14.40 -17.30 6.00
C THR A 3 -13.80 -16.98 7.37
N ASP A 4 -13.66 -17.97 8.24
CA ASP A 4 -13.16 -17.86 9.61
C ASP A 4 -11.63 -17.60 9.69
N GLU A 5 -10.80 -18.23 8.85
CA GLU A 5 -9.33 -18.00 8.86
C GLU A 5 -8.97 -16.62 8.36
N ASN A 6 -9.60 -16.14 7.27
CA ASN A 6 -9.44 -14.79 6.79
C ASN A 6 -9.86 -13.77 7.85
N ASN A 7 -10.96 -13.98 8.52
CA ASN A 7 -11.44 -13.10 9.58
C ASN A 7 -10.46 -13.05 10.77
N LYS A 8 -9.93 -14.19 11.20
CA LYS A 8 -8.91 -14.23 12.28
C LYS A 8 -7.65 -13.48 11.87
N TYR A 9 -7.16 -13.69 10.65
CA TYR A 9 -6.00 -13.00 10.13
C TYR A 9 -6.20 -11.47 10.07
N THR A 10 -7.31 -11.00 9.55
CA THR A 10 -7.58 -9.56 9.42
C THR A 10 -7.79 -8.87 10.77
N VAL A 11 -8.43 -9.54 11.74
CA VAL A 11 -8.52 -9.04 13.12
C VAL A 11 -7.13 -8.91 13.75
N MET A 12 -6.27 -9.88 13.54
CA MET A 12 -4.89 -9.87 14.01
C MET A 12 -4.10 -8.72 13.37
N GLN A 13 -4.15 -8.58 12.05
CA GLN A 13 -3.50 -7.48 11.32
C GLN A 13 -3.98 -6.11 11.83
N ARG A 14 -5.27 -5.93 11.95
CA ARG A 14 -5.85 -4.70 12.49
C ARG A 14 -5.32 -4.40 13.90
N THR A 15 -5.30 -5.40 14.78
CA THR A 15 -4.80 -5.24 16.16
C THR A 15 -3.36 -4.78 16.20
N VAL A 16 -2.49 -5.35 15.34
CA VAL A 16 -1.07 -4.94 15.24
C VAL A 16 -0.96 -3.47 14.84
N TYR A 17 -1.59 -3.09 13.72
CA TYR A 17 -1.50 -1.71 13.21
C TYR A 17 -2.20 -0.68 14.09
N GLU A 18 -3.29 -1.03 14.77
CA GLU A 18 -3.90 -0.19 15.80
C GLU A 18 -2.94 0.07 16.96
N ASN A 19 -2.22 -0.95 17.44
CA ASN A 19 -1.26 -0.82 18.52
C ASN A 19 -0.02 -0.02 18.10
N GLU A 20 0.47 -0.21 16.90
CA GLU A 20 1.57 0.60 16.35
C GLU A 20 1.14 2.07 16.19
N ALA A 21 -0.01 2.31 15.57
CA ALA A 21 -0.52 3.66 15.33
C ALA A 21 -0.72 4.49 16.60
N ARG A 22 -1.05 3.86 17.73
CA ARG A 22 -1.20 4.54 19.04
C ARG A 22 0.11 5.08 19.60
N GLN A 23 1.25 4.60 19.11
CA GLN A 23 2.58 5.07 19.55
C GLN A 23 2.99 6.37 18.86
N TRP A 24 2.32 6.71 17.75
CA TRP A 24 2.71 7.80 16.87
C TRP A 24 1.72 8.95 16.87
N ASN A 25 2.25 10.17 16.81
CA ASN A 25 1.49 11.41 16.69
C ASN A 25 2.38 12.50 16.09
N ILE A 26 1.87 13.72 15.92
CA ILE A 26 2.62 14.84 15.30
C ILE A 26 3.91 15.22 16.04
N ASN A 27 4.07 14.84 17.31
CA ASN A 27 5.28 15.10 18.10
C ASN A 27 6.20 13.88 18.23
N ASN A 28 5.71 12.70 17.86
CA ASN A 28 6.43 11.44 17.89
C ASN A 28 6.08 10.65 16.62
N LEU A 29 6.78 10.98 15.55
CA LEU A 29 6.48 10.44 14.22
C LEU A 29 7.01 9.01 14.07
N ASP A 30 6.26 8.19 13.38
CA ASP A 30 6.72 6.88 12.95
C ASP A 30 8.05 7.01 12.16
N PRO A 31 9.09 6.22 12.47
CA PRO A 31 10.38 6.32 11.80
C PRO A 31 10.32 6.10 10.28
N VAL A 32 9.35 5.33 9.81
CA VAL A 32 9.14 5.09 8.38
C VAL A 32 8.29 6.19 7.77
N VAL A 33 7.18 6.55 8.42
CA VAL A 33 6.20 7.51 7.91
C VAL A 33 6.64 8.95 8.16
N GLY A 34 7.26 9.23 9.30
CA GLY A 34 7.75 10.56 9.63
C GLY A 34 8.99 10.95 8.85
N SER A 35 9.82 10.00 8.50
CA SER A 35 11.10 10.22 7.79
C SER A 35 10.95 10.87 6.41
N PHE A 36 9.77 10.82 5.80
CA PHE A 36 9.58 11.40 4.49
C PHE A 36 9.68 12.95 4.46
N ILE A 37 9.46 13.60 5.59
CA ILE A 37 9.62 15.07 5.70
C ILE A 37 11.10 15.44 5.69
N GLU A 38 11.94 14.61 6.30
CA GLU A 38 13.38 14.81 6.41
C GLU A 38 14.14 14.26 5.21
N HIS A 39 13.63 13.22 4.58
CA HIS A 39 14.24 12.51 3.46
C HIS A 39 13.46 12.77 2.17
N ASN A 40 13.69 13.93 1.57
CA ASN A 40 13.25 14.23 0.21
C ASN A 40 13.83 13.27 -0.87
N ASN A 41 14.59 12.26 -0.45
CA ASN A 41 15.40 11.39 -1.30
C ASN A 41 14.70 10.07 -1.68
N TRP A 42 13.41 9.98 -1.60
CA TRP A 42 12.67 8.85 -2.15
C TRP A 42 12.45 9.05 -3.66
N SER A 43 13.56 9.27 -4.37
CA SER A 43 13.60 9.46 -5.82
C SER A 43 12.98 8.30 -6.59
N ASP A 44 13.03 7.09 -6.01
CA ASP A 44 12.41 5.90 -6.60
C ASP A 44 10.89 6.00 -6.75
N TYR A 45 10.25 6.87 -5.98
CA TYR A 45 8.81 7.11 -6.14
C TYR A 45 8.49 7.85 -7.45
N GLU A 46 9.47 8.48 -8.08
CA GLU A 46 9.30 9.02 -9.44
C GLU A 46 8.97 7.90 -10.44
N PHE A 47 9.50 6.68 -10.24
CA PHE A 47 9.15 5.54 -11.07
C PHE A 47 7.65 5.23 -11.03
N LEU A 48 7.01 5.41 -9.89
CA LEU A 48 5.58 5.09 -9.73
C LEU A 48 4.68 5.91 -10.65
N PHE A 49 5.10 7.10 -11.04
CA PHE A 49 4.27 8.04 -11.81
C PHE A 49 4.87 8.45 -13.15
N LYS A 50 6.10 8.03 -13.49
CA LYS A 50 6.85 8.51 -14.66
C LYS A 50 6.15 8.33 -16.01
N ASP A 51 5.27 7.34 -16.10
CA ASP A 51 4.54 7.01 -17.33
C ASP A 51 3.08 7.50 -17.28
N ILE A 52 2.73 8.33 -16.30
CA ILE A 52 1.37 8.86 -16.12
C ILE A 52 1.40 10.36 -16.36
N GLU A 53 0.69 10.78 -17.40
CA GLU A 53 0.59 12.19 -17.76
C GLU A 53 -0.50 12.92 -16.96
N ASN A 54 -0.38 14.24 -16.88
CA ASN A 54 -1.36 15.15 -16.27
C ASN A 54 -1.76 14.73 -14.84
N LEU A 55 -0.77 14.55 -13.97
CA LEU A 55 -0.99 14.12 -12.58
C LEU A 55 -1.95 15.04 -11.82
N ASN A 56 -1.94 16.33 -12.12
CA ASN A 56 -2.82 17.33 -11.51
C ASN A 56 -4.32 17.12 -11.82
N ASP A 57 -4.66 16.29 -12.80
CA ASP A 57 -6.05 15.93 -13.13
C ASP A 57 -6.48 14.59 -12.52
N LYS A 58 -5.55 13.83 -11.90
CA LYS A 58 -5.77 12.47 -11.42
C LYS A 58 -6.39 12.42 -10.03
N VAL A 59 -7.30 11.47 -9.86
CA VAL A 59 -7.85 11.05 -8.57
C VAL A 59 -7.15 9.75 -8.15
N VAL A 60 -6.54 9.76 -6.98
CA VAL A 60 -5.64 8.69 -6.49
C VAL A 60 -6.18 8.07 -5.21
N LEU A 61 -6.05 6.74 -5.08
CA LEU A 61 -6.25 6.01 -3.83
C LEU A 61 -4.88 5.55 -3.31
N ASP A 62 -4.51 5.96 -2.10
CA ASP A 62 -3.35 5.46 -1.36
C ASP A 62 -3.79 4.28 -0.49
N PHE A 63 -3.46 3.06 -0.93
CA PHE A 63 -3.79 1.82 -0.22
C PHE A 63 -2.76 1.51 0.86
N GLY A 64 -3.24 1.40 2.12
CA GLY A 64 -2.40 1.34 3.30
C GLY A 64 -1.76 2.69 3.58
N CYS A 65 -2.58 3.74 3.61
CA CYS A 65 -2.12 5.12 3.70
C CYS A 65 -1.44 5.45 5.04
N GLY A 66 -1.59 4.59 6.06
CA GLY A 66 -1.08 4.85 7.39
C GLY A 66 -1.54 6.21 7.92
N PRO A 67 -0.68 6.96 8.59
CA PRO A 67 -0.99 8.31 9.06
C PRO A 67 -0.92 9.39 7.96
N GLY A 68 -1.14 9.04 6.68
CA GLY A 68 -1.37 10.00 5.60
C GLY A 68 -0.12 10.60 4.97
N ARG A 69 1.03 9.95 5.05
CA ARG A 69 2.29 10.45 4.48
C ARG A 69 2.17 10.85 3.02
N ASN A 70 1.69 9.94 2.16
CA ASN A 70 1.56 10.21 0.74
C ASN A 70 0.48 11.25 0.44
N ILE A 71 -0.59 11.28 1.22
CA ILE A 71 -1.65 12.29 1.09
C ILE A 71 -1.04 13.69 1.28
N VAL A 72 -0.26 13.88 2.35
CA VAL A 72 0.42 15.16 2.60
C VAL A 72 1.44 15.48 1.50
N LYS A 73 2.28 14.50 1.14
CA LYS A 73 3.32 14.69 0.13
C LYS A 73 2.76 15.10 -1.23
N TYR A 74 1.69 14.47 -1.66
CA TYR A 74 1.15 14.62 -3.01
C TYR A 74 -0.11 15.48 -3.10
N SER A 75 -0.50 16.16 -2.02
CA SER A 75 -1.69 17.00 -1.96
C SER A 75 -1.76 18.08 -3.04
N ASN A 76 -0.62 18.57 -3.51
CA ASN A 76 -0.50 19.58 -4.58
C ASN A 76 -0.13 18.96 -5.95
N THR A 77 0.10 17.66 -6.00
CA THR A 77 0.48 16.95 -7.23
C THR A 77 -0.74 16.41 -7.96
N PHE A 78 -1.70 15.86 -7.21
CA PHE A 78 -2.90 15.27 -7.75
C PHE A 78 -4.12 16.18 -7.55
N LYS A 79 -5.14 15.98 -8.38
CA LYS A 79 -6.45 16.60 -8.20
C LYS A 79 -7.05 16.24 -6.85
N ARG A 80 -6.97 14.97 -6.46
CA ARG A 80 -7.41 14.41 -5.18
C ARG A 80 -6.60 13.16 -4.87
N ILE A 81 -6.23 12.97 -3.62
CA ILE A 81 -5.67 11.73 -3.13
C ILE A 81 -6.43 11.30 -1.88
N ASP A 82 -7.09 10.16 -1.95
CA ASP A 82 -7.82 9.54 -0.84
C ASP A 82 -6.96 8.47 -0.18
N GLY A 83 -7.23 8.16 1.07
CA GLY A 83 -6.51 7.13 1.80
C GLY A 83 -7.43 5.99 2.25
N VAL A 84 -6.91 4.77 2.26
CA VAL A 84 -7.57 3.62 2.89
C VAL A 84 -6.58 2.88 3.79
N ASP A 85 -7.01 2.52 5.00
CA ASP A 85 -6.20 1.77 5.96
C ASP A 85 -7.07 0.79 6.76
N ILE A 86 -6.45 -0.25 7.33
CA ILE A 86 -7.11 -1.24 8.18
C ILE A 86 -7.26 -0.76 9.62
N ALA A 87 -6.41 0.20 10.06
CA ALA A 87 -6.37 0.74 11.41
C ALA A 87 -7.07 2.11 11.48
N GLU A 88 -8.11 2.20 12.29
CA GLU A 88 -8.84 3.45 12.52
C GLU A 88 -7.94 4.53 13.13
N THR A 89 -7.02 4.13 14.00
CA THR A 89 -6.06 5.06 14.63
C THR A 89 -5.13 5.69 13.59
N ASN A 90 -4.70 4.93 12.56
CA ASN A 90 -3.94 5.49 11.43
C ASN A 90 -4.74 6.57 10.70
N LEU A 91 -6.01 6.32 10.41
CA LEU A 91 -6.87 7.30 9.74
C LEU A 91 -7.11 8.55 10.58
N ARG A 92 -7.23 8.41 11.90
CA ARG A 92 -7.28 9.57 12.82
C ARG A 92 -5.97 10.36 12.80
N ASN A 93 -4.83 9.68 12.80
CA ASN A 93 -3.52 10.31 12.68
C ASN A 93 -3.37 11.00 11.32
N ALA A 94 -3.83 10.39 10.24
CA ALA A 94 -3.85 10.98 8.89
C ALA A 94 -4.69 12.27 8.88
N PHE A 95 -5.89 12.25 9.44
CA PHE A 95 -6.72 13.45 9.58
C PHE A 95 -6.00 14.59 10.31
N ILE A 96 -5.36 14.28 11.45
CA ILE A 96 -4.60 15.26 12.24
C ILE A 96 -3.41 15.79 11.43
N TRP A 97 -2.70 14.90 10.73
CA TRP A 97 -1.51 15.24 9.96
C TRP A 97 -1.82 16.09 8.73
N ILE A 98 -2.87 15.77 7.97
CA ILE A 98 -3.37 16.56 6.85
C ILE A 98 -3.73 17.98 7.33
N ARG A 99 -4.46 18.08 8.44
CA ARG A 99 -4.83 19.36 9.03
C ARG A 99 -3.62 20.16 9.54
N HIS A 100 -2.66 19.50 10.17
CA HIS A 100 -1.42 20.13 10.65
C HIS A 100 -0.62 20.78 9.51
N ASN A 101 -0.66 20.17 8.31
CA ASN A 101 -0.02 20.69 7.12
C ASN A 101 -0.89 21.68 6.32
N ASN A 102 -1.98 22.19 6.88
CA ASN A 102 -2.89 23.15 6.26
C ASN A 102 -3.49 22.69 4.93
N ILE A 103 -3.68 21.38 4.77
CA ILE A 103 -4.30 20.78 3.58
C ILE A 103 -5.81 20.74 3.79
N ASP A 104 -6.57 21.05 2.74
CA ASP A 104 -8.02 21.08 2.76
C ASP A 104 -8.60 19.65 2.88
N LEU A 105 -9.08 19.33 4.06
CA LEU A 105 -9.69 18.03 4.38
C LEU A 105 -10.91 17.66 3.53
N GLN A 106 -11.62 18.64 2.98
CA GLN A 106 -12.79 18.38 2.13
C GLN A 106 -12.42 17.78 0.77
N LYS A 107 -11.12 17.82 0.42
CA LYS A 107 -10.59 17.24 -0.83
C LYS A 107 -10.08 15.81 -0.68
N HIS A 108 -10.15 15.22 0.52
CA HIS A 108 -9.56 13.92 0.79
C HIS A 108 -10.53 13.05 1.57
N ASN A 109 -10.81 11.86 1.07
CA ASN A 109 -11.58 10.85 1.80
C ASN A 109 -10.64 9.87 2.50
N LEU A 110 -11.04 9.44 3.70
CA LEU A 110 -10.32 8.43 4.47
C LEU A 110 -11.25 7.25 4.74
N PHE A 111 -10.91 6.07 4.24
CA PHE A 111 -11.73 4.87 4.30
C PHE A 111 -11.14 3.83 5.23
N LEU A 112 -11.93 3.32 6.15
CA LEU A 112 -11.58 2.15 6.94
C LEU A 112 -11.93 0.90 6.13
N CYS A 113 -10.94 0.03 5.83
CA CYS A 113 -11.20 -1.23 5.15
C CYS A 113 -11.36 -2.40 6.15
N ASN A 114 -11.93 -3.49 5.65
CA ASN A 114 -12.15 -4.71 6.44
C ASN A 114 -10.91 -5.63 6.49
N GLY A 115 -9.88 -5.35 5.69
CA GLY A 115 -8.68 -6.16 5.56
C GLY A 115 -8.76 -7.27 4.50
N ILE A 116 -9.85 -7.34 3.73
CA ILE A 116 -10.09 -8.36 2.69
C ILE A 116 -10.41 -7.74 1.33
N ASP A 117 -11.21 -6.68 1.31
CA ASP A 117 -11.71 -6.02 0.09
C ASP A 117 -11.90 -4.51 0.28
N LEU A 118 -12.35 -3.85 -0.78
CA LEU A 118 -12.65 -2.42 -0.85
C LEU A 118 -14.14 -2.17 -1.16
N ASN A 119 -15.04 -2.98 -0.62
CA ASN A 119 -16.48 -2.94 -0.93
C ASN A 119 -17.18 -1.64 -0.56
N ASN A 120 -16.55 -0.78 0.24
CA ASN A 120 -16.99 0.56 0.60
C ASN A 120 -16.49 1.66 -0.36
N ILE A 121 -15.84 1.29 -1.45
CA ILE A 121 -15.35 2.18 -2.51
C ILE A 121 -16.04 1.82 -3.82
N ASP A 122 -16.54 2.81 -4.54
CA ASP A 122 -17.26 2.63 -5.78
C ASP A 122 -16.37 2.11 -6.94
N ASN A 123 -17.01 1.48 -7.93
CA ASN A 123 -16.33 1.06 -9.14
C ASN A 123 -15.87 2.28 -9.95
N GLU A 124 -14.72 2.16 -10.60
CA GLU A 124 -14.22 3.15 -11.56
C GLU A 124 -14.13 4.58 -11.01
N GLU A 125 -13.78 4.71 -9.73
CA GLU A 125 -13.64 5.99 -9.05
C GLU A 125 -12.25 6.62 -9.25
N TYR A 126 -11.20 5.81 -9.37
CA TYR A 126 -9.81 6.27 -9.33
C TYR A 126 -9.10 6.17 -10.67
N ASP A 127 -8.23 7.13 -10.95
CA ASP A 127 -7.29 7.10 -12.07
C ASP A 127 -6.02 6.31 -11.69
N ILE A 128 -5.64 6.33 -10.42
CA ILE A 128 -4.47 5.64 -9.89
C ILE A 128 -4.82 4.97 -8.56
N VAL A 129 -4.39 3.73 -8.37
CA VAL A 129 -4.27 3.10 -7.06
C VAL A 129 -2.79 2.93 -6.76
N MET A 130 -2.29 3.61 -5.72
CA MET A 130 -0.92 3.48 -5.26
C MET A 130 -0.85 2.72 -3.95
N SER A 131 0.26 2.01 -3.71
CA SER A 131 0.55 1.39 -2.43
C SER A 131 2.06 1.33 -2.22
N THR A 132 2.53 1.90 -1.13
CA THR A 132 3.95 1.91 -0.78
C THR A 132 4.15 1.39 0.64
N ILE A 133 5.06 0.44 0.81
CA ILE A 133 5.40 -0.17 2.11
C ILE A 133 4.13 -0.70 2.83
N CYS A 134 3.23 -1.33 2.09
CA CYS A 134 1.98 -1.88 2.64
C CYS A 134 1.74 -3.32 2.18
N MET A 135 1.67 -3.57 0.87
CA MET A 135 1.26 -4.88 0.33
C MET A 135 2.15 -6.04 0.80
N GLN A 136 3.43 -5.80 1.07
CA GLN A 136 4.33 -6.83 1.62
C GLN A 136 3.91 -7.31 3.01
N HIS A 137 3.20 -6.50 3.78
CA HIS A 137 2.74 -6.85 5.12
C HIS A 137 1.49 -7.75 5.12
N ILE A 138 0.89 -7.98 3.98
CA ILE A 138 -0.25 -8.91 3.83
C ILE A 138 0.32 -10.27 3.43
N CYS A 139 0.59 -11.16 4.40
CA CYS A 139 1.29 -12.42 4.16
C CYS A 139 0.41 -13.56 3.62
N VAL A 140 -0.89 -13.32 3.44
CA VAL A 140 -1.83 -14.27 2.82
C VAL A 140 -2.00 -13.93 1.35
N TYR A 141 -1.51 -14.80 0.47
CA TYR A 141 -1.56 -14.61 -0.98
C TYR A 141 -2.99 -14.35 -1.50
N LYS A 142 -3.96 -15.13 -1.03
CA LYS A 142 -5.35 -15.00 -1.48
C LYS A 142 -5.95 -13.63 -1.18
N ILE A 143 -5.57 -13.02 -0.05
CA ILE A 143 -6.01 -11.66 0.31
C ILE A 143 -5.31 -10.64 -0.61
N ARG A 144 -3.99 -10.77 -0.85
CA ARG A 144 -3.28 -9.89 -1.80
C ARG A 144 -3.86 -9.96 -3.20
N TYR A 145 -4.10 -11.19 -3.70
CA TYR A 145 -4.71 -11.40 -5.00
C TYR A 145 -6.12 -10.80 -5.10
N ASN A 146 -6.90 -10.90 -3.99
CA ASN A 146 -8.21 -10.24 -3.94
C ASN A 146 -8.08 -8.73 -4.01
N TYR A 147 -7.11 -8.12 -3.31
CA TYR A 147 -6.87 -6.69 -3.42
C TYR A 147 -6.47 -6.27 -4.84
N PHE A 148 -5.69 -7.04 -5.58
CA PHE A 148 -5.43 -6.72 -6.99
C PHE A 148 -6.69 -6.72 -7.84
N LYS A 149 -7.65 -7.62 -7.59
CA LYS A 149 -8.97 -7.58 -8.25
C LYS A 149 -9.78 -6.35 -7.85
N GLU A 150 -9.74 -5.98 -6.57
CA GLU A 150 -10.40 -4.77 -6.08
C GLU A 150 -9.76 -3.51 -6.68
N PHE A 151 -8.44 -3.44 -6.79
CA PHE A 151 -7.76 -2.33 -7.48
C PHE A 151 -8.21 -2.22 -8.93
N TYR A 152 -8.33 -3.36 -9.64
CA TYR A 152 -8.88 -3.37 -10.99
C TYR A 152 -10.32 -2.86 -11.04
N ARG A 153 -11.15 -3.23 -10.07
CA ARG A 153 -12.56 -2.80 -9.97
C ARG A 153 -12.69 -1.30 -9.74
N VAL A 154 -11.96 -0.75 -8.78
CA VAL A 154 -12.07 0.68 -8.40
C VAL A 154 -11.36 1.62 -9.38
N LEU A 155 -10.46 1.10 -10.21
CA LEU A 155 -9.82 1.86 -11.28
C LEU A 155 -10.77 2.13 -12.44
N LYS A 156 -10.73 3.35 -12.95
CA LYS A 156 -11.32 3.72 -14.24
C LYS A 156 -10.66 2.96 -15.39
N PRO A 157 -11.36 2.78 -16.53
CA PRO A 157 -10.70 2.30 -17.75
C PRO A 157 -9.47 3.15 -18.09
N GLY A 158 -8.33 2.50 -18.34
CA GLY A 158 -7.06 3.15 -18.58
C GLY A 158 -6.31 3.62 -17.32
N GLY A 159 -6.88 3.41 -16.13
CA GLY A 159 -6.23 3.72 -14.86
C GLY A 159 -5.05 2.80 -14.53
N HIS A 160 -4.24 3.18 -13.56
CA HIS A 160 -2.98 2.52 -13.24
C HIS A 160 -2.92 2.05 -11.79
N ILE A 161 -2.32 0.88 -11.55
CA ILE A 161 -1.75 0.57 -10.24
C ILE A 161 -0.28 0.98 -10.21
N THR A 162 0.19 1.45 -9.06
CA THR A 162 1.60 1.80 -8.81
C THR A 162 2.00 1.32 -7.42
N ILE A 163 2.82 0.28 -7.35
CA ILE A 163 3.02 -0.47 -6.10
C ILE A 163 4.51 -0.68 -5.83
N GLN A 164 4.87 -0.57 -4.55
CA GLN A 164 6.16 -0.98 -4.00
C GLN A 164 5.98 -2.19 -3.09
N MET A 165 6.84 -3.22 -3.26
CA MET A 165 6.90 -4.40 -2.39
C MET A 165 8.34 -4.85 -2.15
N GLY A 166 8.52 -5.74 -1.16
CA GLY A 166 9.78 -6.45 -0.95
C GLY A 166 10.09 -7.42 -2.09
N TYR A 167 11.37 -7.50 -2.49
CA TYR A 167 11.84 -8.36 -3.58
C TYR A 167 13.12 -9.12 -3.19
N GLY A 168 13.14 -10.40 -3.53
CA GLY A 168 14.26 -11.28 -3.35
C GLY A 168 13.87 -12.62 -2.71
N THR A 169 14.87 -13.48 -2.50
CA THR A 169 14.64 -14.78 -1.87
C THR A 169 14.08 -14.61 -0.45
N PRO A 170 13.03 -15.36 -0.07
CA PRO A 170 12.49 -15.34 1.27
C PRO A 170 13.57 -15.61 2.34
N SER A 171 13.43 -14.98 3.47
CA SER A 171 14.30 -15.10 4.63
C SER A 171 13.52 -15.61 5.85
N ARG A 172 14.16 -15.62 7.04
CA ARG A 172 13.45 -15.94 8.29
C ARG A 172 12.34 -14.94 8.63
N MET A 173 12.40 -13.75 8.06
CA MET A 173 11.47 -12.63 8.33
C MET A 173 10.44 -12.45 7.21
N THR A 174 10.52 -13.24 6.14
CA THR A 174 9.68 -13.07 4.95
C THR A 174 9.21 -14.42 4.42
N VAL A 175 8.01 -14.42 3.83
CA VAL A 175 7.43 -15.57 3.14
C VAL A 175 7.45 -15.36 1.63
N ASP A 176 7.30 -16.44 0.84
CA ASP A 176 7.19 -16.32 -0.62
C ASP A 176 5.87 -15.68 -1.04
N TYR A 177 5.90 -15.11 -2.23
CA TYR A 177 4.75 -14.40 -2.81
C TYR A 177 3.47 -15.24 -2.87
N TYR A 178 3.54 -16.54 -3.13
CA TYR A 178 2.37 -17.42 -3.21
C TYR A 178 1.94 -18.08 -1.89
N ASP A 179 2.64 -17.79 -0.78
CA ASP A 179 2.28 -18.35 0.51
C ASP A 179 1.00 -17.75 1.08
N ASP A 180 0.16 -18.62 1.64
CA ASP A 180 -0.96 -18.26 2.50
C ASP A 180 -0.52 -18.40 3.96
N TYR A 181 0.18 -17.43 4.51
CA TYR A 181 0.71 -17.46 5.87
C TYR A 181 -0.15 -16.66 6.83
N TYR A 182 -1.02 -17.32 7.56
CA TYR A 182 -2.03 -16.72 8.43
C TYR A 182 -1.52 -16.29 9.81
N GLU A 183 -0.36 -16.77 10.25
CA GLU A 183 0.20 -16.47 11.57
C GLU A 183 1.12 -15.25 11.56
N ALA A 184 1.32 -14.68 10.43
CA ALA A 184 2.35 -13.72 10.06
C ALA A 184 2.23 -12.48 10.88
N LYS A 185 2.09 -12.14 11.86
CA LYS A 185 2.19 -10.83 12.55
C LYS A 185 1.67 -10.80 13.98
N ALA A 186 1.00 -11.86 14.40
CA ALA A 186 0.46 -11.90 15.75
C ALA A 186 1.53 -11.79 16.83
N THR A 187 2.75 -12.13 16.51
CA THR A 187 3.78 -12.34 17.54
C THR A 187 5.09 -11.60 17.32
N ASN A 188 5.34 -11.13 16.11
CA ASN A 188 6.60 -10.42 15.78
C ASN A 188 6.39 -9.42 14.66
N ARG A 189 7.13 -8.34 14.70
CA ARG A 189 7.22 -7.26 13.71
C ARG A 189 7.52 -7.70 12.28
N GLY A 190 7.18 -8.89 11.82
CA GLY A 190 7.76 -9.03 10.59
C GLY A 190 7.72 -10.31 9.87
N CYS A 191 6.64 -10.94 9.72
CA CYS A 191 6.55 -11.74 8.52
C CYS A 191 6.06 -10.82 7.40
N ASP A 192 6.95 -10.52 6.48
CA ASP A 192 6.65 -9.80 5.26
C ASP A 192 6.66 -10.76 4.09
N THR A 193 6.09 -10.37 2.97
CA THR A 193 6.12 -11.14 1.73
C THR A 193 7.18 -10.58 0.80
N ASN A 194 7.97 -11.46 0.23
CA ASN A 194 8.87 -11.16 -0.89
C ASN A 194 8.31 -11.68 -2.20
N ILE A 195 8.40 -10.88 -3.24
CA ILE A 195 8.32 -11.35 -4.62
C ILE A 195 9.70 -11.92 -4.97
N SER A 196 9.80 -13.22 -5.18
CA SER A 196 11.07 -13.87 -5.52
C SER A 196 11.43 -13.79 -7.02
N ASP A 197 10.40 -13.71 -7.87
CA ASP A 197 10.51 -13.42 -9.31
C ASP A 197 9.37 -12.48 -9.72
N TYR A 198 9.70 -11.36 -10.37
CA TYR A 198 8.69 -10.40 -10.83
C TYR A 198 7.59 -11.02 -11.69
N LYS A 199 7.87 -12.13 -12.38
CA LYS A 199 6.88 -12.89 -13.16
C LYS A 199 5.72 -13.41 -12.34
N GLN A 200 5.88 -13.58 -11.03
CA GLN A 200 4.80 -14.01 -10.15
C GLN A 200 3.68 -12.96 -10.13
N VAL A 201 4.03 -11.72 -9.82
CA VAL A 201 3.06 -10.62 -9.77
C VAL A 201 2.58 -10.22 -11.17
N GLU A 202 3.47 -10.22 -12.17
CA GLU A 202 3.09 -9.97 -13.57
C GLU A 202 2.00 -10.93 -14.02
N LYS A 203 2.18 -12.24 -13.79
CA LYS A 203 1.20 -13.29 -14.15
C LYS A 203 -0.16 -13.03 -13.49
N ASP A 204 -0.17 -12.69 -12.22
CA ASP A 204 -1.42 -12.42 -11.49
C ASP A 204 -2.13 -11.19 -12.05
N LEU A 205 -1.42 -10.12 -12.27
CA LEU A 205 -1.99 -8.88 -12.82
C LEU A 205 -2.54 -9.09 -14.23
N LEU A 206 -1.81 -9.79 -15.08
CA LEU A 206 -2.29 -10.14 -16.43
C LEU A 206 -3.54 -11.02 -16.38
N SER A 207 -3.60 -11.97 -15.44
CA SER A 207 -4.77 -12.87 -15.29
C SER A 207 -6.03 -12.13 -14.84
N ILE A 208 -5.89 -11.02 -14.12
CA ILE A 208 -7.00 -10.14 -13.71
C ILE A 208 -7.48 -9.26 -14.86
N GLY A 209 -6.60 -8.95 -15.82
CA GLY A 209 -6.91 -8.10 -16.96
C GLY A 209 -6.05 -6.85 -17.08
N PHE A 210 -5.13 -6.64 -16.15
CA PHE A 210 -4.12 -5.60 -16.30
C PHE A 210 -3.22 -5.87 -17.50
N LYS A 211 -2.61 -4.82 -18.03
CA LYS A 211 -1.67 -4.84 -19.15
C LYS A 211 -0.54 -3.83 -18.93
N ASN A 212 0.42 -3.79 -19.84
CA ASN A 212 1.51 -2.84 -19.81
C ASN A 212 2.33 -2.90 -18.51
N PHE A 213 2.55 -4.11 -17.98
CA PHE A 213 3.35 -4.31 -16.76
C PHE A 213 4.78 -3.78 -16.96
N LYS A 214 5.24 -2.96 -16.02
CA LYS A 214 6.60 -2.42 -15.95
C LYS A 214 7.09 -2.51 -14.52
N TYR A 215 8.38 -2.69 -14.34
CA TYR A 215 8.97 -2.75 -13.00
C TYR A 215 10.36 -2.12 -12.94
N TYR A 216 10.77 -1.83 -11.73
CA TYR A 216 12.10 -1.38 -11.35
C TYR A 216 12.50 -2.04 -10.03
N ILE A 217 13.72 -2.55 -9.95
CA ILE A 217 14.26 -3.18 -8.74
C ILE A 217 15.49 -2.43 -8.30
N ARG A 218 15.60 -2.16 -7.01
CA ARG A 218 16.81 -1.63 -6.40
C ARG A 218 17.16 -2.33 -5.09
N PRO A 219 18.46 -2.40 -4.73
CA PRO A 219 18.90 -2.90 -3.44
C PRO A 219 18.32 -2.08 -2.27
N THR A 220 18.12 -2.74 -1.13
CA THR A 220 17.81 -2.09 0.15
C THR A 220 19.09 -1.74 0.90
N GLY A 221 18.96 -1.04 2.02
CA GLY A 221 20.07 -0.78 2.93
C GLY A 221 20.46 -2.00 3.78
N PRO A 222 21.63 -1.97 4.40
CA PRO A 222 22.03 -3.01 5.36
C PRO A 222 21.03 -3.11 6.53
N GLY A 223 20.66 -4.35 6.86
CA GLY A 223 19.71 -4.63 7.96
C GLY A 223 18.24 -4.62 7.61
N ASP A 224 17.87 -4.32 6.35
CA ASP A 224 16.51 -4.46 5.85
C ASP A 224 16.13 -5.96 5.78
N CYS A 225 14.85 -6.27 6.03
CA CYS A 225 14.35 -7.64 5.91
C CYS A 225 14.21 -8.11 4.45
N HIS A 226 14.17 -7.16 3.52
CA HIS A 226 14.12 -7.40 2.08
C HIS A 226 15.50 -7.17 1.45
N PRO A 227 16.00 -8.06 0.60
CA PRO A 227 17.24 -7.82 -0.16
C PRO A 227 17.11 -6.64 -1.13
N ASN A 228 15.94 -6.47 -1.71
CA ASN A 228 15.63 -5.40 -2.65
C ASN A 228 14.20 -4.91 -2.48
N TRP A 229 13.92 -3.74 -3.02
CA TRP A 229 12.57 -3.25 -3.31
C TRP A 229 12.26 -3.46 -4.79
N ILE A 230 11.04 -3.88 -5.09
CA ILE A 230 10.45 -3.82 -6.43
C ILE A 230 9.36 -2.76 -6.45
N PHE A 231 9.41 -1.92 -7.47
CA PHE A 231 8.37 -0.96 -7.84
C PHE A 231 7.78 -1.44 -9.14
N PHE A 232 6.47 -1.52 -9.23
CA PHE A 232 5.82 -1.97 -10.46
C PHE A 232 4.54 -1.21 -10.75
N ASN A 233 4.26 -1.08 -12.04
CA ASN A 233 3.09 -0.42 -12.60
C ASN A 233 2.39 -1.36 -13.55
N ALA A 234 1.06 -1.28 -13.61
CA ALA A 234 0.25 -1.93 -14.62
C ALA A 234 -1.02 -1.10 -14.89
N GLN A 235 -1.61 -1.26 -16.07
CA GLN A 235 -2.75 -0.48 -16.53
C GLN A 235 -4.00 -1.35 -16.69
N LYS A 236 -5.17 -0.84 -16.27
CA LYS A 236 -6.49 -1.44 -16.53
C LYS A 236 -6.91 -1.31 -18.00
#